data_fe0592f348edd936fdd4e5ccdac8972c
#
_entry.id   fe0592f348edd936fdd4e5ccdac8972c
#
_cell.length_a   1.000
_cell.length_b   1.000
_cell.length_c   1.000
_cell.angle_alpha   90.00
_cell.angle_beta   90.00
_cell.angle_gamma   90.00
#
_symmetry.space_group_name_H-M   'P 1'
#
loop_
_entity.id
_entity.type
_entity.pdbx_description
1 polymer ?
#
loop_
_entity_poly.entity_id
_entity_poly.type
_entity_poly.pdbx_seq_one_letter_code
_entity_poly.pdbx_strand_id
1 'polypeptide(L)'
;MAQPKIAVLGLGKMGAAAVRRLVALNYEVAVWNRTEAKGQALAAESALVSVKSSAREALACVADGGLALAVLSDTQSVEDVLGGCAGLDCGADFAFANITSGSPADGHKVRDVVAECLGAATYVAYCGPPASVESGTGQLFLASDAGEDPVTRNKAALDALGDVVFCGRVGSSRALDYAVVDLAFVNYVAFAANAAMLEREGVDTALFARGAAKRLSGTPRAIELAAARMAAGRDDASYADKPVATLGTWRNFWASRLPYFVENNFPTVLVDFAVSILDAAGASDSVRSKADMTRLQEVLKFKDPSS
;
A
#
# COMPACT_ATOMS: atom_id res chain seq x y z
N MET A 1 19.55 24.56 -3.34
CA MET A 1 18.62 24.82 -2.22
C MET A 1 19.09 23.97 -1.04
N ALA A 2 18.96 24.46 0.19
CA ALA A 2 19.27 23.64 1.37
C ALA A 2 18.31 22.43 1.42
N GLN A 3 18.79 21.29 1.89
CA GLN A 3 17.93 20.13 2.08
C GLN A 3 16.88 20.43 3.16
N PRO A 4 15.63 19.96 3.00
CA PRO A 4 14.60 20.15 4.01
C PRO A 4 14.99 19.42 5.30
N LYS A 5 14.71 20.02 6.45
CA LYS A 5 14.81 19.36 7.74
C LYS A 5 13.72 18.29 7.86
N ILE A 6 14.05 17.14 8.43
CA ILE A 6 13.11 16.03 8.54
C ILE A 6 12.96 15.61 10.00
N ALA A 7 11.74 15.36 10.44
CA ALA A 7 11.44 14.72 11.71
C ALA A 7 10.78 13.35 11.47
N VAL A 8 11.16 12.34 12.26
CA VAL A 8 10.55 11.00 12.24
C VAL A 8 9.99 10.67 13.61
N LEU A 9 8.68 10.48 13.68
CA LEU A 9 7.93 10.08 14.87
C LEU A 9 7.60 8.59 14.80
N GLY A 10 8.19 7.81 15.70
CA GLY A 10 8.07 6.36 15.73
C GLY A 10 9.23 5.66 15.02
N LEU A 11 9.96 4.85 15.81
CA LEU A 11 11.17 4.14 15.39
C LEU A 11 10.96 2.61 15.49
N GLY A 12 9.83 2.15 14.93
CA GLY A 12 9.61 0.75 14.61
C GLY A 12 10.48 0.32 13.41
N LYS A 13 10.27 -0.88 12.87
CA LYS A 13 11.04 -1.36 11.71
C LYS A 13 11.00 -0.39 10.53
N MET A 14 9.83 0.16 10.20
CA MET A 14 9.64 1.10 9.10
C MET A 14 10.28 2.45 9.37
N GLY A 15 10.06 3.03 10.57
CA GLY A 15 10.63 4.34 10.92
C GLY A 15 12.15 4.30 11.01
N ALA A 16 12.73 3.24 11.56
CA ALA A 16 14.19 3.06 11.59
C ALA A 16 14.76 2.91 10.16
N ALA A 17 14.06 2.17 9.27
CA ALA A 17 14.43 2.05 7.86
C ALA A 17 14.42 3.42 7.16
N ALA A 18 13.38 4.22 7.38
CA ALA A 18 13.27 5.57 6.82
C ALA A 18 14.42 6.48 7.31
N VAL A 19 14.73 6.46 8.61
CA VAL A 19 15.85 7.23 9.17
C VAL A 19 17.17 6.83 8.51
N ARG A 20 17.49 5.53 8.44
CA ARG A 20 18.73 5.04 7.81
C ARG A 20 18.83 5.46 6.34
N ARG A 21 17.74 5.34 5.61
CA ARG A 21 17.69 5.77 4.19
C ARG A 21 17.97 7.27 4.05
N LEU A 22 17.32 8.09 4.86
CA LEU A 22 17.48 9.54 4.83
C LEU A 22 18.90 9.97 5.19
N VAL A 23 19.48 9.43 6.26
CA VAL A 23 20.86 9.77 6.64
C VAL A 23 21.89 9.27 5.63
N ALA A 24 21.64 8.14 4.95
CA ALA A 24 22.49 7.67 3.85
C ALA A 24 22.51 8.64 2.66
N LEU A 25 21.49 9.49 2.54
CA LEU A 25 21.39 10.56 1.55
C LEU A 25 21.74 11.95 2.13
N ASN A 26 22.42 11.97 3.29
CA ASN A 26 22.89 13.16 4.00
C ASN A 26 21.80 14.11 4.52
N TYR A 27 20.58 13.60 4.78
CA TYR A 27 19.57 14.39 5.49
C TYR A 27 19.85 14.40 7.00
N GLU A 28 19.71 15.56 7.63
CA GLU A 28 19.62 15.68 9.09
C GLU A 28 18.23 15.28 9.55
N VAL A 29 18.14 14.36 10.52
CA VAL A 29 16.86 13.81 10.96
C VAL A 29 16.68 13.97 12.46
N ALA A 30 15.66 14.73 12.88
CA ALA A 30 15.21 14.77 14.26
C ALA A 30 14.30 13.56 14.51
N VAL A 31 14.59 12.77 15.55
CA VAL A 31 13.82 11.54 15.80
C VAL A 31 13.19 11.55 17.19
N TRP A 32 11.99 11.01 17.27
CA TRP A 32 11.33 10.74 18.53
C TRP A 32 10.67 9.37 18.53
N ASN A 33 10.74 8.68 19.66
CA ASN A 33 10.02 7.44 19.92
C ASN A 33 9.72 7.30 21.39
N ARG A 34 8.56 6.74 21.75
CA ARG A 34 8.18 6.49 23.16
C ARG A 34 9.26 5.73 23.95
N THR A 35 9.96 4.80 23.32
CA THR A 35 11.14 4.12 23.88
C THR A 35 12.38 4.83 23.36
N GLU A 36 12.97 5.69 24.17
CA GLU A 36 14.11 6.54 23.80
C GLU A 36 15.32 5.75 23.30
N ALA A 37 15.56 4.58 23.86
CA ALA A 37 16.70 3.72 23.48
C ALA A 37 16.75 3.40 21.97
N LYS A 38 15.60 3.39 21.27
CA LYS A 38 15.57 3.21 19.82
C LYS A 38 16.15 4.41 19.08
N GLY A 39 15.89 5.62 19.56
CA GLY A 39 16.49 6.83 19.01
C GLY A 39 17.99 6.87 19.24
N GLN A 40 18.42 6.55 20.47
CA GLN A 40 19.85 6.51 20.84
C GLN A 40 20.63 5.49 20.00
N ALA A 41 20.02 4.33 19.69
CA ALA A 41 20.64 3.35 18.80
C ALA A 41 20.91 3.92 17.40
N LEU A 42 19.95 4.63 16.82
CA LEU A 42 20.11 5.26 15.49
C LEU A 42 21.10 6.44 15.54
N ALA A 43 21.12 7.22 16.63
CA ALA A 43 22.10 8.29 16.81
C ALA A 43 23.55 7.76 16.95
N ALA A 44 23.71 6.55 17.49
CA ALA A 44 25.02 5.88 17.52
C ALA A 44 25.47 5.41 16.12
N GLU A 45 24.51 5.16 15.19
CA GLU A 45 24.81 4.78 13.79
C GLU A 45 25.21 6.01 12.93
N SER A 46 24.70 7.22 13.25
CA SER A 46 24.93 8.41 12.42
C SER A 46 24.83 9.71 13.24
N ALA A 47 25.80 10.59 13.07
CA ALA A 47 25.78 11.94 13.64
C ALA A 47 24.69 12.86 13.06
N LEU A 48 24.06 12.46 11.95
CA LEU A 48 22.93 13.20 11.34
C LEU A 48 21.60 12.95 12.06
N VAL A 49 21.55 12.03 13.03
CA VAL A 49 20.37 11.74 13.83
C VAL A 49 20.40 12.52 15.13
N SER A 50 19.39 13.34 15.38
CA SER A 50 19.21 14.03 16.65
C SER A 50 17.99 13.50 17.41
N VAL A 51 18.22 12.87 18.57
CA VAL A 51 17.15 12.34 19.43
C VAL A 51 16.48 13.47 20.19
N LYS A 52 15.16 13.48 20.20
CA LYS A 52 14.35 14.49 20.94
C LYS A 52 13.63 13.84 22.11
N SER A 53 13.46 14.60 23.18
CA SER A 53 12.81 14.12 24.41
C SER A 53 11.29 13.97 24.25
N SER A 54 10.68 14.70 23.31
CA SER A 54 9.25 14.67 23.01
C SER A 54 8.97 14.77 21.51
N ALA A 55 7.78 14.29 21.10
CA ALA A 55 7.29 14.48 19.73
C ALA A 55 7.19 15.96 19.37
N ARG A 56 6.76 16.79 20.30
CA ARG A 56 6.66 18.25 20.12
C ARG A 56 8.03 18.87 19.79
N GLU A 57 9.10 18.48 20.49
CA GLU A 57 10.45 18.95 20.19
C GLU A 57 10.93 18.49 18.80
N ALA A 58 10.62 17.24 18.41
CA ALA A 58 10.96 16.75 17.09
C ALA A 58 10.22 17.55 15.97
N LEU A 59 8.94 17.81 16.15
CA LEU A 59 8.14 18.61 15.24
C LEU A 59 8.61 20.06 15.19
N ALA A 60 8.96 20.67 16.32
CA ALA A 60 9.47 22.04 16.37
C ALA A 60 10.75 22.24 15.53
N CYS A 61 11.59 21.19 15.39
CA CYS A 61 12.78 21.27 14.54
C CYS A 61 12.48 21.46 13.06
N VAL A 62 11.25 21.12 12.61
CA VAL A 62 10.82 21.11 11.21
C VAL A 62 9.63 22.02 10.96
N ALA A 63 9.10 22.66 11.98
CA ALA A 63 7.89 23.48 11.90
C ALA A 63 7.99 24.63 10.87
N ASP A 64 9.19 25.16 10.65
CA ASP A 64 9.46 26.22 9.67
C ASP A 64 9.79 25.60 8.29
N GLY A 65 8.78 24.98 7.65
CA GLY A 65 8.86 24.51 6.27
C GLY A 65 9.53 23.15 6.03
N GLY A 66 9.71 22.33 7.08
CA GLY A 66 10.25 20.98 6.94
C GLY A 66 9.20 19.89 6.77
N LEU A 67 9.65 18.63 6.81
CA LEU A 67 8.84 17.43 6.68
C LEU A 67 8.81 16.62 7.97
N ALA A 68 7.64 16.32 8.49
CA ALA A 68 7.45 15.35 9.56
C ALA A 68 6.87 14.04 9.01
N LEU A 69 7.49 12.91 9.35
CA LEU A 69 7.02 11.55 9.03
C LEU A 69 6.50 10.89 10.32
N ALA A 70 5.23 10.53 10.36
CA ALA A 70 4.66 9.72 11.43
C ALA A 70 4.63 8.25 11.01
N VAL A 71 5.30 7.38 11.78
CA VAL A 71 5.44 5.93 11.52
C VAL A 71 5.13 5.20 12.83
N LEU A 72 3.90 5.31 13.29
CA LEU A 72 3.44 4.80 14.58
C LEU A 72 2.74 3.45 14.43
N SER A 73 2.25 2.87 15.53
CA SER A 73 1.62 1.56 15.52
C SER A 73 0.22 1.56 14.89
N ASP A 74 -0.54 2.61 15.15
CA ASP A 74 -1.96 2.74 14.79
C ASP A 74 -2.42 4.21 14.81
N THR A 75 -3.62 4.45 14.34
CA THR A 75 -4.25 5.78 14.29
C THR A 75 -4.38 6.41 15.65
N GLN A 76 -4.75 5.65 16.69
CA GLN A 76 -4.88 6.18 18.04
C GLN A 76 -3.53 6.70 18.56
N SER A 77 -2.45 6.01 18.28
CA SER A 77 -1.08 6.46 18.61
C SER A 77 -0.72 7.78 17.92
N VAL A 78 -1.23 8.03 16.70
CA VAL A 78 -1.04 9.32 16.01
C VAL A 78 -1.82 10.42 16.72
N GLU A 79 -3.09 10.17 17.05
CA GLU A 79 -3.96 11.11 17.76
C GLU A 79 -3.36 11.49 19.14
N ASP A 80 -2.92 10.50 19.93
CA ASP A 80 -2.32 10.71 21.25
C ASP A 80 -1.03 11.56 21.16
N VAL A 81 -0.17 11.27 20.17
CA VAL A 81 1.08 12.01 19.96
C VAL A 81 0.81 13.45 19.53
N LEU A 82 -0.11 13.66 18.59
CA LEU A 82 -0.45 14.99 18.09
C LEU A 82 -1.21 15.83 19.11
N GLY A 83 -2.05 15.21 19.96
CA GLY A 83 -2.70 15.89 21.08
C GLY A 83 -1.69 16.54 22.03
N GLY A 84 -0.53 15.90 22.25
CA GLY A 84 0.60 16.48 23.01
C GLY A 84 1.35 17.61 22.26
N CYS A 85 1.03 17.82 20.98
CA CYS A 85 1.68 18.84 20.12
C CYS A 85 0.75 20.01 19.79
N ALA A 86 -0.47 20.03 20.30
CA ALA A 86 -1.47 21.04 20.02
C ALA A 86 -0.93 22.47 20.31
N GLY A 87 -1.22 23.39 19.36
CA GLY A 87 -0.73 24.76 19.44
C GLY A 87 0.76 24.94 19.08
N LEU A 88 1.37 23.96 18.42
CA LEU A 88 2.66 24.17 17.76
C LEU A 88 2.38 25.01 16.50
N ASP A 89 3.06 26.15 16.40
CA ASP A 89 2.96 27.02 15.22
C ASP A 89 3.79 26.43 14.09
N CYS A 90 3.13 25.95 13.06
CA CYS A 90 3.74 25.38 11.87
C CYS A 90 3.57 26.33 10.70
N GLY A 91 4.67 26.68 10.05
CA GLY A 91 4.67 27.54 8.87
C GLY A 91 3.91 26.92 7.68
N ALA A 92 3.53 27.76 6.73
CA ALA A 92 2.75 27.37 5.54
C ALA A 92 3.44 26.31 4.67
N ASP A 93 4.75 26.20 4.77
CA ASP A 93 5.56 25.22 4.01
C ASP A 93 5.83 23.92 4.76
N PHE A 94 5.33 23.79 6.00
CA PHE A 94 5.44 22.57 6.78
C PHE A 94 4.56 21.47 6.19
N ALA A 95 5.08 20.27 6.12
CA ALA A 95 4.35 19.08 5.66
C ALA A 95 4.38 17.97 6.72
N PHE A 96 3.23 17.35 6.95
CA PHE A 96 3.08 16.18 7.81
C PHE A 96 2.67 14.96 6.99
N ALA A 97 3.55 13.97 6.90
CA ALA A 97 3.30 12.73 6.18
C ALA A 97 3.02 11.56 7.14
N ASN A 98 1.80 11.05 7.12
CA ASN A 98 1.41 9.91 7.96
C ASN A 98 1.58 8.59 7.21
N ILE A 99 2.61 7.82 7.58
CA ILE A 99 2.90 6.47 7.05
C ILE A 99 2.27 5.37 7.91
N THR A 100 1.68 5.72 9.05
CA THR A 100 1.03 4.77 9.96
C THR A 100 -0.14 4.07 9.25
N SER A 101 -0.19 2.75 9.29
CA SER A 101 -1.27 1.95 8.67
C SER A 101 -2.65 2.28 9.24
N GLY A 102 -3.68 2.16 8.41
CA GLY A 102 -5.06 2.42 8.81
C GLY A 102 -6.02 2.37 7.62
N SER A 103 -7.33 2.40 7.89
CA SER A 103 -8.39 2.45 6.90
C SER A 103 -8.51 3.83 6.23
N PRO A 104 -9.26 3.98 5.12
CA PRO A 104 -9.61 5.29 4.58
C PRO A 104 -10.28 6.21 5.61
N ALA A 105 -11.13 5.67 6.50
CA ALA A 105 -11.75 6.43 7.59
C ALA A 105 -10.71 6.94 8.60
N ASP A 106 -9.70 6.13 8.92
CA ASP A 106 -8.58 6.55 9.77
C ASP A 106 -7.76 7.67 9.11
N GLY A 107 -7.64 7.64 7.79
CA GLY A 107 -7.04 8.73 7.03
C GLY A 107 -7.70 10.07 7.27
N HIS A 108 -9.03 10.10 7.24
CA HIS A 108 -9.79 11.32 7.52
C HIS A 108 -9.63 11.78 8.98
N LYS A 109 -9.63 10.87 9.95
CA LYS A 109 -9.37 11.21 11.36
C LYS A 109 -8.00 11.85 11.55
N VAL A 110 -6.95 11.24 11.00
CA VAL A 110 -5.59 11.79 11.10
C VAL A 110 -5.51 13.16 10.44
N ARG A 111 -6.13 13.37 9.26
CA ARG A 111 -6.21 14.70 8.63
C ARG A 111 -6.80 15.73 9.60
N ASP A 112 -7.93 15.42 10.22
CA ASP A 112 -8.62 16.36 11.10
C ASP A 112 -7.77 16.71 12.32
N VAL A 113 -7.13 15.72 12.94
CA VAL A 113 -6.22 15.93 14.09
C VAL A 113 -4.97 16.71 13.68
N VAL A 114 -4.38 16.46 12.51
CA VAL A 114 -3.25 17.22 11.99
C VAL A 114 -3.64 18.68 11.75
N ALA A 115 -4.80 18.91 11.14
CA ALA A 115 -5.32 20.27 10.90
C ALA A 115 -5.59 21.01 12.22
N GLU A 116 -6.18 20.35 13.21
CA GLU A 116 -6.47 20.92 14.52
C GLU A 116 -5.21 21.22 15.34
N CYS A 117 -4.27 20.29 15.39
CA CYS A 117 -3.09 20.39 16.24
C CYS A 117 -1.94 21.20 15.62
N LEU A 118 -1.77 21.14 14.30
CA LEU A 118 -0.61 21.67 13.58
C LEU A 118 -0.95 22.65 12.45
N GLY A 119 -2.24 22.84 12.14
CA GLY A 119 -2.68 23.74 11.05
C GLY A 119 -2.25 23.30 9.65
N ALA A 120 -1.74 22.07 9.48
CA ALA A 120 -1.21 21.57 8.21
C ALA A 120 -1.80 20.20 7.87
N ALA A 121 -1.81 19.84 6.58
CA ALA A 121 -2.29 18.52 6.21
C ALA A 121 -1.69 17.99 4.91
N THR A 122 -0.84 16.99 5.04
CA THR A 122 -0.51 16.08 3.94
C THR A 122 -0.63 14.66 4.47
N TYR A 123 -1.31 13.80 3.74
CA TYR A 123 -1.53 12.42 4.12
C TYR A 123 -0.81 11.48 3.16
N VAL A 124 -0.03 10.53 3.70
CA VAL A 124 0.74 9.55 2.93
C VAL A 124 0.46 8.14 3.43
N ALA A 125 0.27 7.21 2.52
CA ALA A 125 0.38 5.78 2.79
C ALA A 125 1.64 5.24 2.14
N TYR A 126 2.29 4.26 2.75
CA TYR A 126 3.45 3.61 2.20
C TYR A 126 3.15 2.14 1.90
N CYS A 127 3.44 1.72 0.68
CA CYS A 127 3.31 0.32 0.24
C CYS A 127 4.71 -0.31 0.09
N GLY A 128 4.97 -1.31 0.91
CA GLY A 128 6.19 -2.11 0.84
C GLY A 128 6.77 -2.47 2.21
N PRO A 129 7.66 -3.48 2.27
CA PRO A 129 8.34 -3.87 3.50
C PRO A 129 9.45 -2.87 3.89
N PRO A 130 9.97 -2.90 5.13
CA PRO A 130 11.05 -2.02 5.56
C PRO A 130 12.28 -2.01 4.64
N ALA A 131 12.63 -3.15 4.04
CA ALA A 131 13.74 -3.25 3.09
C ALA A 131 13.51 -2.39 1.83
N SER A 132 12.28 -2.21 1.39
CA SER A 132 11.95 -1.33 0.26
C SER A 132 12.13 0.14 0.62
N VAL A 133 11.88 0.54 1.89
CA VAL A 133 12.18 1.88 2.39
C VAL A 133 13.69 2.13 2.38
N GLU A 134 14.47 1.20 2.93
CA GLU A 134 15.94 1.31 2.99
C GLU A 134 16.58 1.40 1.60
N SER A 135 16.04 0.67 0.63
CA SER A 135 16.51 0.73 -0.77
C SER A 135 15.91 1.87 -1.59
N GLY A 136 14.83 2.50 -1.13
CA GLY A 136 14.09 3.51 -1.88
C GLY A 136 13.30 2.95 -3.08
N THR A 137 12.90 1.66 -3.01
CA THR A 137 12.20 0.96 -4.10
C THR A 137 10.72 0.70 -3.80
N GLY A 138 10.20 1.17 -2.67
CA GLY A 138 8.78 1.09 -2.33
C GLY A 138 7.95 2.14 -3.06
N GLN A 139 6.64 2.16 -2.80
CA GLN A 139 5.74 3.18 -3.33
C GLN A 139 5.13 4.00 -2.18
N LEU A 140 5.04 5.31 -2.37
CA LEU A 140 4.33 6.21 -1.49
C LEU A 140 3.06 6.71 -2.20
N PHE A 141 1.90 6.30 -1.70
CA PHE A 141 0.61 6.79 -2.17
C PHE A 141 0.24 8.03 -1.38
N LEU A 142 0.37 9.16 -2.01
CA LEU A 142 0.22 10.45 -1.39
C LEU A 142 -1.13 11.05 -1.72
N ALA A 143 -1.85 11.49 -0.70
CA ALA A 143 -3.13 12.16 -0.83
C ALA A 143 -3.18 13.41 0.06
N SER A 144 -3.77 14.48 -0.44
CA SER A 144 -3.94 15.73 0.31
C SER A 144 -5.15 16.48 -0.18
N ASP A 145 -5.99 16.98 0.74
CA ASP A 145 -7.11 17.86 0.39
C ASP A 145 -6.62 19.27 0.00
N ALA A 146 -5.36 19.60 0.31
CA ALA A 146 -4.68 20.83 -0.14
C ALA A 146 -4.07 20.73 -1.56
N GLY A 147 -4.21 19.58 -2.23
CA GLY A 147 -3.63 19.35 -3.56
C GLY A 147 -2.17 18.86 -3.52
N GLU A 148 -1.47 18.96 -4.66
CA GLU A 148 -0.10 18.46 -4.82
C GLU A 148 0.99 19.38 -4.22
N ASP A 149 0.71 20.64 -3.94
CA ASP A 149 1.72 21.63 -3.55
C ASP A 149 2.57 21.23 -2.32
N PRO A 150 1.99 20.68 -1.23
CA PRO A 150 2.79 20.24 -0.08
C PRO A 150 3.74 19.10 -0.41
N VAL A 151 3.38 18.28 -1.41
CA VAL A 151 4.18 17.16 -1.93
C VAL A 151 5.37 17.68 -2.71
N THR A 152 5.11 18.60 -3.63
CA THR A 152 6.12 19.09 -4.57
C THR A 152 7.30 19.74 -3.84
N ARG A 153 7.06 20.44 -2.75
CA ARG A 153 8.11 21.06 -1.92
C ARG A 153 9.01 20.03 -1.22
N ASN A 154 8.43 18.90 -0.79
CA ASN A 154 9.14 17.84 -0.07
C ASN A 154 9.46 16.64 -0.96
N LYS A 155 9.25 16.74 -2.27
CA LYS A 155 9.36 15.63 -3.21
C LYS A 155 10.70 14.91 -3.11
N ALA A 156 11.81 15.62 -3.04
CA ALA A 156 13.14 15.00 -2.96
C ALA A 156 13.32 14.09 -1.73
N ALA A 157 12.75 14.48 -0.58
CA ALA A 157 12.81 13.67 0.65
C ALA A 157 11.83 12.48 0.59
N LEU A 158 10.68 12.64 -0.04
CA LEU A 158 9.72 11.56 -0.24
C LEU A 158 10.19 10.56 -1.29
N ASP A 159 10.74 11.03 -2.43
CA ASP A 159 11.36 10.17 -3.47
C ASP A 159 12.55 9.37 -2.93
N ALA A 160 13.23 9.90 -1.92
CA ALA A 160 14.28 9.16 -1.24
C ALA A 160 13.77 7.84 -0.63
N LEU A 161 12.52 7.81 -0.19
CA LEU A 161 11.89 6.65 0.46
C LEU A 161 11.22 5.70 -0.55
N GLY A 162 10.93 6.14 -1.76
CA GLY A 162 10.29 5.33 -2.79
C GLY A 162 9.62 6.16 -3.88
N ASP A 163 8.99 5.49 -4.84
CA ASP A 163 8.24 6.12 -5.92
C ASP A 163 6.97 6.81 -5.40
N VAL A 164 6.85 8.12 -5.62
CA VAL A 164 5.74 8.93 -5.09
C VAL A 164 4.63 9.04 -6.13
N VAL A 165 3.46 8.52 -5.80
CA VAL A 165 2.24 8.60 -6.60
C VAL A 165 1.20 9.47 -5.89
N PHE A 166 0.81 10.59 -6.50
CA PHE A 166 -0.27 11.42 -5.97
C PHE A 166 -1.63 10.82 -6.32
N CYS A 167 -2.45 10.57 -5.30
CA CYS A 167 -3.74 9.86 -5.41
C CYS A 167 -4.96 10.77 -5.26
N GLY A 168 -4.75 12.08 -5.10
CA GLY A 168 -5.83 13.05 -4.93
C GLY A 168 -6.22 13.27 -3.47
N ARG A 169 -7.50 13.04 -3.13
CA ARG A 169 -8.07 13.36 -1.81
C ARG A 169 -7.64 12.40 -0.71
N VAL A 170 -7.64 12.87 0.53
CA VAL A 170 -7.45 12.05 1.72
C VAL A 170 -8.41 10.84 1.71
N GLY A 171 -7.91 9.69 2.08
CA GLY A 171 -8.60 8.40 1.97
C GLY A 171 -8.24 7.61 0.71
N SER A 172 -8.00 8.26 -0.43
CA SER A 172 -7.64 7.57 -1.68
C SER A 172 -6.30 6.82 -1.57
N SER A 173 -5.32 7.39 -0.86
CA SER A 173 -4.02 6.72 -0.63
C SER A 173 -4.18 5.42 0.16
N ARG A 174 -5.05 5.40 1.16
CA ARG A 174 -5.32 4.19 1.96
C ARG A 174 -6.10 3.14 1.18
N ALA A 175 -7.07 3.58 0.38
CA ALA A 175 -7.81 2.67 -0.49
C ALA A 175 -6.89 2.01 -1.52
N LEU A 176 -5.97 2.79 -2.10
CA LEU A 176 -4.99 2.28 -3.05
C LEU A 176 -3.95 1.36 -2.39
N ASP A 177 -3.46 1.72 -1.20
CA ASP A 177 -2.57 0.88 -0.40
C ASP A 177 -3.22 -0.49 -0.11
N TYR A 178 -4.46 -0.52 0.36
CA TYR A 178 -5.19 -1.77 0.58
C TYR A 178 -5.28 -2.60 -0.70
N ALA A 179 -5.68 -1.99 -1.81
CA ALA A 179 -5.84 -2.70 -3.07
C ALA A 179 -4.52 -3.33 -3.57
N VAL A 180 -3.41 -2.62 -3.44
CA VAL A 180 -2.09 -3.12 -3.87
C VAL A 180 -1.56 -4.19 -2.91
N VAL A 181 -1.74 -4.00 -1.60
CA VAL A 181 -1.34 -4.99 -0.57
C VAL A 181 -2.16 -6.27 -0.72
N ASP A 182 -3.47 -6.16 -0.96
CA ASP A 182 -4.34 -7.32 -1.19
C ASP A 182 -3.87 -8.15 -2.38
N LEU A 183 -3.51 -7.51 -3.50
CA LEU A 183 -2.96 -8.22 -4.66
C LEU A 183 -1.66 -8.96 -4.32
N ALA A 184 -0.75 -8.33 -3.59
CA ALA A 184 0.49 -8.96 -3.16
C ALA A 184 0.24 -10.14 -2.23
N PHE A 185 -0.67 -9.99 -1.25
CA PHE A 185 -1.02 -11.01 -0.28
C PHE A 185 -1.69 -12.22 -0.93
N VAL A 186 -2.66 -12.01 -1.83
CA VAL A 186 -3.34 -13.08 -2.56
C VAL A 186 -2.35 -13.88 -3.40
N ASN A 187 -1.42 -13.21 -4.08
CA ASN A 187 -0.37 -13.90 -4.83
C ASN A 187 0.51 -14.77 -3.91
N TYR A 188 0.89 -14.27 -2.73
CA TYR A 188 1.69 -15.01 -1.77
C TYR A 188 0.94 -16.23 -1.22
N VAL A 189 -0.34 -16.06 -0.83
CA VAL A 189 -1.18 -17.17 -0.35
C VAL A 189 -1.35 -18.24 -1.43
N ALA A 190 -1.61 -17.83 -2.67
CA ALA A 190 -1.73 -18.76 -3.79
C ALA A 190 -0.40 -19.51 -4.03
N PHE A 191 0.74 -18.81 -3.94
CA PHE A 191 2.05 -19.45 -4.05
C PHE A 191 2.25 -20.49 -2.94
N ALA A 192 2.01 -20.14 -1.67
CA ALA A 192 2.22 -21.01 -0.53
C ALA A 192 1.33 -22.27 -0.59
N ALA A 193 0.05 -22.10 -0.92
CA ALA A 193 -0.89 -23.22 -1.05
C ALA A 193 -0.48 -24.21 -2.17
N ASN A 194 -0.06 -23.67 -3.33
CA ASN A 194 0.38 -24.51 -4.43
C ASN A 194 1.75 -25.13 -4.17
N ALA A 195 2.66 -24.47 -3.45
CA ALA A 195 3.94 -25.05 -3.05
C ALA A 195 3.74 -26.31 -2.18
N ALA A 196 2.84 -26.24 -1.19
CA ALA A 196 2.52 -27.39 -0.34
C ALA A 196 1.94 -28.59 -1.13
N MET A 197 1.10 -28.31 -2.13
CA MET A 197 0.58 -29.34 -3.04
C MET A 197 1.72 -29.96 -3.86
N LEU A 198 2.59 -29.17 -4.45
CA LEU A 198 3.67 -29.62 -5.31
C LEU A 198 4.75 -30.38 -4.55
N GLU A 199 5.04 -30.00 -3.31
CA GLU A 199 5.94 -30.76 -2.42
C GLU A 199 5.45 -32.20 -2.22
N ARG A 200 4.14 -32.39 -2.03
CA ARG A 200 3.52 -33.71 -1.93
C ARG A 200 3.65 -34.52 -3.21
N GLU A 201 3.63 -33.89 -4.36
CA GLU A 201 3.85 -34.50 -5.67
C GLU A 201 5.34 -34.68 -6.01
N GLY A 202 6.26 -34.38 -5.08
CA GLY A 202 7.69 -34.50 -5.26
C GLY A 202 8.31 -33.43 -6.19
N VAL A 203 7.61 -32.31 -6.41
CA VAL A 203 8.11 -31.21 -7.21
C VAL A 203 8.91 -30.24 -6.35
N ASP A 204 10.14 -29.94 -6.77
CA ASP A 204 11.00 -28.96 -6.10
C ASP A 204 10.38 -27.57 -6.07
N THR A 205 10.25 -26.99 -4.87
CA THR A 205 9.72 -25.65 -4.65
C THR A 205 10.53 -24.56 -5.39
N ALA A 206 11.85 -24.75 -5.58
CA ALA A 206 12.67 -23.81 -6.35
C ALA A 206 12.32 -23.85 -7.85
N LEU A 207 11.97 -25.02 -8.39
CA LEU A 207 11.48 -25.14 -9.76
C LEU A 207 10.15 -24.41 -9.91
N PHE A 208 9.23 -24.58 -8.96
CA PHE A 208 7.96 -23.87 -8.95
C PHE A 208 8.17 -22.34 -8.84
N ALA A 209 9.04 -21.88 -7.94
CA ALA A 209 9.33 -20.46 -7.78
C ALA A 209 9.82 -19.80 -9.08
N ARG A 210 10.72 -20.47 -9.83
CA ARG A 210 11.18 -19.98 -11.13
C ARG A 210 10.04 -19.90 -12.17
N GLY A 211 9.19 -20.92 -12.21
CA GLY A 211 8.02 -20.94 -13.09
C GLY A 211 7.00 -19.87 -12.73
N ALA A 212 6.73 -19.68 -11.44
CA ALA A 212 5.83 -18.65 -10.93
C ALA A 212 6.35 -17.24 -11.24
N ALA A 213 7.63 -16.96 -10.99
CA ALA A 213 8.25 -15.67 -11.32
C ALA A 213 8.13 -15.34 -12.82
N LYS A 214 8.42 -16.32 -13.69
CA LYS A 214 8.26 -16.15 -15.14
C LYS A 214 6.80 -15.87 -15.54
N ARG A 215 5.84 -16.57 -14.92
CA ARG A 215 4.41 -16.38 -15.20
C ARG A 215 3.92 -15.02 -14.71
N LEU A 216 4.33 -14.61 -13.50
CA LEU A 216 3.94 -13.34 -12.91
C LEU A 216 4.57 -12.13 -13.62
N SER A 217 5.72 -12.28 -14.30
CA SER A 217 6.32 -11.19 -15.08
C SER A 217 5.44 -10.66 -16.22
N GLY A 218 4.48 -11.47 -16.68
CA GLY A 218 3.47 -11.02 -17.64
C GLY A 218 2.23 -10.37 -17.01
N THR A 219 2.10 -10.42 -15.70
CA THR A 219 0.91 -9.92 -14.97
C THR A 219 0.72 -8.41 -15.08
N PRO A 220 1.78 -7.55 -15.05
CA PRO A 220 1.62 -6.10 -15.21
C PRO A 220 0.86 -5.74 -16.48
N ARG A 221 1.26 -6.29 -17.63
CA ARG A 221 0.57 -6.06 -18.91
C ARG A 221 -0.88 -6.55 -18.90
N ALA A 222 -1.17 -7.66 -18.25
CA ALA A 222 -2.53 -8.17 -18.14
C ALA A 222 -3.42 -7.26 -17.28
N ILE A 223 -2.87 -6.72 -16.19
CA ILE A 223 -3.54 -5.74 -15.32
C ILE A 223 -3.80 -4.43 -16.08
N GLU A 224 -2.81 -3.89 -16.78
CA GLU A 224 -2.95 -2.68 -17.60
C GLU A 224 -4.05 -2.85 -18.67
N LEU A 225 -4.06 -4.00 -19.36
CA LEU A 225 -5.07 -4.31 -20.34
C LEU A 225 -6.47 -4.43 -19.71
N ALA A 226 -6.58 -5.06 -18.56
CA ALA A 226 -7.84 -5.16 -17.82
C ALA A 226 -8.32 -3.77 -17.38
N ALA A 227 -7.44 -2.93 -16.84
CA ALA A 227 -7.75 -1.56 -16.46
C ALA A 227 -8.24 -0.71 -17.65
N ALA A 228 -7.57 -0.81 -18.79
CA ALA A 228 -7.99 -0.12 -20.02
C ALA A 228 -9.40 -0.56 -20.47
N ARG A 229 -9.68 -1.87 -20.42
CA ARG A 229 -11.01 -2.42 -20.73
C ARG A 229 -12.09 -1.94 -19.75
N MET A 230 -11.77 -1.90 -18.46
CA MET A 230 -12.70 -1.39 -17.44
C MET A 230 -13.01 0.09 -17.64
N ALA A 231 -12.00 0.89 -18.03
CA ALA A 231 -12.13 2.32 -18.31
C ALA A 231 -12.94 2.61 -19.58
N ALA A 232 -12.79 1.77 -20.64
CA ALA A 232 -13.53 1.90 -21.89
C ALA A 232 -15.06 1.60 -21.75
N GLY A 233 -15.45 0.95 -20.66
CA GLY A 233 -16.86 0.65 -20.38
C GLY A 233 -17.38 -0.63 -21.07
N ARG A 234 -18.71 -0.89 -20.89
CA ARG A 234 -19.32 -2.16 -21.26
C ARG A 234 -19.49 -2.37 -22.76
N ASP A 235 -19.54 -1.29 -23.52
CA ASP A 235 -19.97 -1.29 -24.92
C ASP A 235 -18.80 -1.26 -25.91
N ASP A 236 -17.56 -1.40 -25.42
CA ASP A 236 -16.41 -1.47 -26.31
C ASP A 236 -16.32 -2.84 -26.99
N ALA A 237 -16.98 -2.95 -28.17
CA ALA A 237 -17.00 -4.14 -29.00
C ALA A 237 -15.57 -4.62 -29.37
N SER A 238 -14.56 -3.76 -29.33
CA SER A 238 -13.16 -4.11 -29.66
C SER A 238 -12.58 -5.14 -28.70
N TYR A 239 -13.09 -5.20 -27.47
CA TYR A 239 -12.66 -6.15 -26.44
C TYR A 239 -13.58 -7.38 -26.32
N ALA A 240 -14.84 -7.28 -26.76
CA ALA A 240 -15.80 -8.39 -26.72
C ALA A 240 -15.40 -9.54 -27.67
N ASP A 241 -14.78 -9.20 -28.79
CA ASP A 241 -14.47 -10.16 -29.85
C ASP A 241 -13.19 -10.97 -29.63
N LYS A 242 -12.32 -10.57 -28.68
CA LYS A 242 -11.03 -11.24 -28.45
C LYS A 242 -10.69 -11.33 -26.95
N PRO A 243 -11.50 -12.02 -26.13
CA PRO A 243 -11.14 -12.25 -24.74
C PRO A 243 -9.88 -13.14 -24.68
N VAL A 244 -8.96 -12.82 -23.77
CA VAL A 244 -7.78 -13.68 -23.50
C VAL A 244 -8.25 -15.04 -22.97
N ALA A 245 -9.29 -15.05 -22.13
CA ALA A 245 -10.04 -16.22 -21.71
C ALA A 245 -11.42 -15.75 -21.20
N THR A 246 -12.45 -16.52 -21.47
CA THR A 246 -13.82 -16.20 -21.05
C THR A 246 -14.06 -16.59 -19.59
N LEU A 247 -15.11 -16.03 -18.98
CA LEU A 247 -15.57 -16.42 -17.64
C LEU A 247 -15.80 -17.93 -17.56
N GLY A 248 -16.48 -18.53 -18.55
CA GLY A 248 -16.74 -19.96 -18.60
C GLY A 248 -15.46 -20.80 -18.70
N THR A 249 -14.46 -20.35 -19.47
CA THR A 249 -13.15 -21.03 -19.55
C THR A 249 -12.47 -21.05 -18.19
N TRP A 250 -12.43 -19.94 -17.49
CA TRP A 250 -11.82 -19.85 -16.16
C TRP A 250 -12.60 -20.66 -15.13
N ARG A 251 -13.92 -20.60 -15.15
CA ARG A 251 -14.77 -21.38 -14.25
C ARG A 251 -14.51 -22.88 -14.40
N ASN A 252 -14.52 -23.39 -15.64
CA ASN A 252 -14.26 -24.79 -15.91
C ASN A 252 -12.86 -25.22 -15.49
N PHE A 253 -11.85 -24.38 -15.72
CA PHE A 253 -10.48 -24.62 -15.27
C PHE A 253 -10.39 -24.74 -13.75
N TRP A 254 -11.05 -23.86 -13.01
CA TRP A 254 -11.05 -23.93 -11.54
C TRP A 254 -11.87 -25.13 -11.04
N ALA A 255 -13.07 -25.34 -11.55
CA ALA A 255 -13.94 -26.45 -11.14
C ALA A 255 -13.30 -27.83 -11.39
N SER A 256 -12.55 -28.00 -12.48
CA SER A 256 -11.88 -29.26 -12.81
C SER A 256 -10.80 -29.69 -11.81
N ARG A 257 -10.34 -28.77 -10.96
CA ARG A 257 -9.34 -29.06 -9.90
C ARG A 257 -9.95 -29.64 -8.64
N LEU A 258 -11.24 -29.38 -8.40
CA LEU A 258 -11.89 -29.72 -7.14
C LEU A 258 -11.80 -31.23 -6.80
N PRO A 259 -12.04 -32.18 -7.71
CA PRO A 259 -11.91 -33.60 -7.40
C PRO A 259 -10.51 -33.95 -6.88
N TYR A 260 -9.46 -33.49 -7.57
CA TYR A 260 -8.08 -33.75 -7.17
C TYR A 260 -7.76 -33.19 -5.78
N PHE A 261 -8.23 -31.98 -5.47
CA PHE A 261 -8.02 -31.35 -4.16
C PHE A 261 -8.74 -32.11 -3.04
N VAL A 262 -9.98 -32.56 -3.28
CA VAL A 262 -10.77 -33.33 -2.32
C VAL A 262 -10.14 -34.71 -2.07
N GLU A 263 -9.81 -35.45 -3.14
CA GLU A 263 -9.23 -36.79 -3.06
C GLU A 263 -7.88 -36.81 -2.32
N ASN A 264 -7.11 -35.73 -2.44
CA ASN A 264 -5.81 -35.60 -1.82
C ASN A 264 -5.81 -34.79 -0.51
N ASN A 265 -6.98 -34.43 -0.01
CA ASN A 265 -7.16 -33.69 1.23
C ASN A 265 -6.41 -32.32 1.25
N PHE A 266 -6.36 -31.64 0.09
CA PHE A 266 -5.85 -30.27 0.00
C PHE A 266 -6.93 -29.24 0.34
N PRO A 267 -6.55 -28.07 0.89
CA PRO A 267 -7.49 -26.98 1.12
C PRO A 267 -8.16 -26.53 -0.18
N THR A 268 -9.50 -26.58 -0.25
CA THR A 268 -10.28 -26.19 -1.45
C THR A 268 -10.57 -24.69 -1.54
N VAL A 269 -10.22 -23.89 -0.52
CA VAL A 269 -10.62 -22.49 -0.37
C VAL A 269 -10.36 -21.62 -1.61
N LEU A 270 -9.24 -21.80 -2.31
CA LEU A 270 -8.94 -21.04 -3.53
C LEU A 270 -9.82 -21.49 -4.72
N VAL A 271 -10.13 -22.76 -4.80
CA VAL A 271 -11.01 -23.31 -5.84
C VAL A 271 -12.44 -22.85 -5.61
N ASP A 272 -12.93 -22.98 -4.39
CA ASP A 272 -14.29 -22.59 -4.00
C ASP A 272 -14.51 -21.08 -4.18
N PHE A 273 -13.55 -20.24 -3.77
CA PHE A 273 -13.58 -18.81 -3.96
C PHE A 273 -13.64 -18.45 -5.46
N ALA A 274 -12.73 -19.02 -6.28
CA ALA A 274 -12.66 -18.72 -7.70
C ALA A 274 -13.96 -19.15 -8.43
N VAL A 275 -14.48 -20.34 -8.14
CA VAL A 275 -15.72 -20.84 -8.74
C VAL A 275 -16.92 -19.98 -8.32
N SER A 276 -17.03 -19.66 -7.02
CA SER A 276 -18.11 -18.83 -6.48
C SER A 276 -18.18 -17.46 -7.14
N ILE A 277 -17.05 -16.75 -7.25
CA ILE A 277 -16.99 -15.43 -7.90
C ILE A 277 -17.33 -15.52 -9.40
N LEU A 278 -16.81 -16.53 -10.09
CA LEU A 278 -17.08 -16.72 -11.51
C LEU A 278 -18.55 -17.07 -11.76
N ASP A 279 -19.18 -17.88 -10.92
CA ASP A 279 -20.60 -18.18 -10.98
C ASP A 279 -21.47 -16.95 -10.71
N ALA A 280 -21.10 -16.14 -9.73
CA ALA A 280 -21.76 -14.85 -9.46
C ALA A 280 -21.67 -13.90 -10.68
N ALA A 281 -20.58 -13.95 -11.44
CA ALA A 281 -20.40 -13.19 -12.68
C ALA A 281 -21.20 -13.77 -13.88
N GLY A 282 -21.84 -14.92 -13.70
CA GLY A 282 -22.62 -15.59 -14.75
C GLY A 282 -21.79 -16.54 -15.62
N ALA A 283 -20.69 -17.08 -15.12
CA ALA A 283 -19.83 -18.02 -15.86
C ALA A 283 -20.55 -19.34 -16.20
N SER A 284 -21.60 -19.70 -15.47
CA SER A 284 -22.45 -20.87 -15.72
C SER A 284 -23.60 -20.59 -16.70
N ASP A 285 -23.87 -19.32 -17.05
CA ASP A 285 -24.89 -18.92 -17.99
C ASP A 285 -24.40 -19.11 -19.43
N SER A 286 -25.26 -19.60 -20.34
CA SER A 286 -24.90 -19.93 -21.72
C SER A 286 -24.44 -18.72 -22.55
N VAL A 287 -24.89 -17.53 -22.21
CA VAL A 287 -24.55 -16.27 -22.89
C VAL A 287 -23.41 -15.56 -22.17
N ARG A 288 -23.57 -15.37 -20.87
CA ARG A 288 -22.61 -14.62 -20.04
C ARG A 288 -21.27 -15.33 -19.87
N SER A 289 -21.26 -16.67 -19.95
CA SER A 289 -20.02 -17.46 -19.88
C SER A 289 -18.98 -17.09 -20.95
N LYS A 290 -19.43 -16.47 -22.05
CA LYS A 290 -18.57 -15.99 -23.15
C LYS A 290 -17.95 -14.62 -22.88
N ALA A 291 -18.37 -13.94 -21.82
CA ALA A 291 -17.87 -12.61 -21.47
C ALA A 291 -16.42 -12.66 -21.02
N ASP A 292 -15.73 -11.51 -21.16
CA ASP A 292 -14.36 -11.30 -20.67
C ASP A 292 -14.31 -11.25 -19.14
N MET A 293 -13.15 -11.59 -18.58
CA MET A 293 -12.89 -11.56 -17.12
C MET A 293 -13.10 -10.17 -16.48
N THR A 294 -13.00 -9.09 -17.24
CA THR A 294 -13.24 -7.73 -16.72
C THR A 294 -14.65 -7.55 -16.18
N ARG A 295 -15.59 -8.40 -16.59
CA ARG A 295 -16.95 -8.43 -16.03
C ARG A 295 -17.00 -8.74 -14.53
N LEU A 296 -15.96 -9.34 -13.95
CA LEU A 296 -15.88 -9.56 -12.50
C LEU A 296 -16.02 -8.26 -11.70
N GLN A 297 -15.47 -7.14 -12.21
CA GLN A 297 -15.62 -5.84 -11.57
C GLN A 297 -17.08 -5.45 -11.36
N GLU A 298 -17.97 -5.78 -12.30
CA GLU A 298 -19.39 -5.43 -12.22
C GLU A 298 -20.11 -6.15 -11.09
N VAL A 299 -19.73 -7.40 -10.85
CA VAL A 299 -20.30 -8.23 -9.77
C VAL A 299 -19.78 -7.79 -8.40
N LEU A 300 -18.52 -7.37 -8.36
CA LEU A 300 -17.84 -6.94 -7.15
C LEU A 300 -18.11 -5.47 -6.78
N LYS A 301 -18.78 -4.69 -7.66
CA LYS A 301 -19.23 -3.34 -7.29
C LYS A 301 -20.21 -3.43 -6.12
N PHE A 302 -19.89 -2.73 -5.05
CA PHE A 302 -20.80 -2.57 -3.93
C PHE A 302 -22.11 -1.96 -4.44
N LYS A 303 -23.24 -2.57 -4.09
CA LYS A 303 -24.52 -1.89 -4.21
C LYS A 303 -24.50 -0.74 -3.23
N ASP A 304 -24.81 0.45 -3.70
CA ASP A 304 -25.01 1.60 -2.83
C ASP A 304 -26.05 1.17 -1.75
N PRO A 305 -25.73 1.31 -0.45
CA PRO A 305 -26.67 0.95 0.62
C PRO A 305 -27.99 1.70 0.52
N SER A 306 -28.06 2.78 -0.29
CA SER A 306 -29.25 3.58 -0.56
C SER A 306 -30.03 3.18 -1.82
N SER A 307 -29.62 2.15 -2.56
CA SER A 307 -30.30 1.67 -3.78
C SER A 307 -31.19 0.45 -3.55
#